data_bbb25f28a756426c6ae622592d509905
#
_entry.id   bbb25f28a756426c6ae622592d509905
#
_cell.length_a   1.000
_cell.length_b   1.000
_cell.length_c   1.000
_cell.angle_alpha   90.00
_cell.angle_beta   90.00
_cell.angle_gamma   90.00
#
_symmetry.space_group_name_H-M   'P 1'
#
loop_
_entity.id
_entity.type
_entity.pdbx_description
1 polymer ?
#
loop_
_entity_poly.entity_id
_entity_poly.type
_entity_poly.pdbx_seq_one_letter_code
_entity_poly.pdbx_strand_id
1 'polypeptide(L)'
;FSWAKFLLVFSVLLLSYLFVSHWTFFGKRPEWMYAMVSVALGMVIILSAHHSFDSWDEQIHYNIAYTDSWVWNYMEYSDAVMSNVEMRVPTGDTLEEEQWIGEWLNQANDTVVLSSQKGRFLRYGQRAYLPQILGLGLGRTLGLSYVVTVFLGKFFNLLFCTAVVACAIHFSKYGKCTLMCVGLLPTTVFLFSSFTYDAFVIALLMLGIALFVTEYLSEEKIQTKRTMVSILAIVVGCFSKAVYIPFLALYWLMPKDKFYSRRQKNLFKAGIFVLLILM
;
A
#
# COMPACT_ATOMS: atom_id res chain seq x y z
N PHE A 1 -12.72 -28.04 7.00
CA PHE A 1 -11.42 -27.51 7.42
C PHE A 1 -11.22 -26.15 6.78
N SER A 2 -11.04 -25.10 7.57
CA SER A 2 -10.84 -23.73 7.06
C SER A 2 -9.34 -23.46 6.89
N TRP A 3 -8.87 -23.38 5.66
CA TRP A 3 -7.48 -23.05 5.32
C TRP A 3 -7.06 -21.69 5.90
N ALA A 4 -7.96 -20.69 5.90
CA ALA A 4 -7.66 -19.37 6.46
C ALA A 4 -7.37 -19.43 7.96
N LYS A 5 -8.19 -20.19 8.73
CA LYS A 5 -7.94 -20.39 10.17
C LYS A 5 -6.63 -21.15 10.41
N PHE A 6 -6.35 -22.16 9.60
CA PHE A 6 -5.07 -22.90 9.70
C PHE A 6 -3.89 -21.98 9.41
N LEU A 7 -3.93 -21.22 8.32
CA LEU A 7 -2.86 -20.28 7.95
C LEU A 7 -2.66 -19.20 9.01
N LEU A 8 -3.74 -18.68 9.61
CA LEU A 8 -3.64 -17.72 10.70
C LEU A 8 -2.91 -18.32 11.90
N VAL A 9 -3.36 -19.49 12.38
CA VAL A 9 -2.74 -20.16 13.54
C VAL A 9 -1.28 -20.52 13.23
N PHE A 10 -1.01 -21.09 12.07
CA PHE A 10 0.35 -21.44 11.63
C PHE A 10 1.24 -20.20 11.56
N SER A 11 0.76 -19.09 10.99
CA SER A 11 1.51 -17.82 10.92
C SER A 11 1.83 -17.28 12.30
N VAL A 12 0.86 -17.29 13.22
CA VAL A 12 1.09 -16.85 14.61
C VAL A 12 2.14 -17.72 15.30
N LEU A 13 2.06 -19.03 15.19
CA LEU A 13 3.02 -19.96 15.80
C LEU A 13 4.43 -19.80 15.21
N LEU A 14 4.52 -19.73 13.86
CA LEU A 14 5.79 -19.54 13.16
C LEU A 14 6.45 -18.22 13.51
N LEU A 15 5.69 -17.12 13.48
CA LEU A 15 6.20 -15.80 13.85
C LEU A 15 6.63 -15.73 15.31
N SER A 16 5.85 -16.33 16.22
CA SER A 16 6.22 -16.44 17.63
C SER A 16 7.53 -17.20 17.83
N TYR A 17 7.68 -18.33 17.16
CA TYR A 17 8.92 -19.12 17.16
C TYR A 17 10.11 -18.31 16.64
N LEU A 18 9.96 -17.67 15.47
CA LEU A 18 11.03 -16.86 14.87
C LEU A 18 11.42 -15.69 15.77
N PHE A 19 10.46 -15.01 16.42
CA PHE A 19 10.76 -13.89 17.29
C PHE A 19 11.48 -14.33 18.57
N VAL A 20 11.06 -15.44 19.18
CA VAL A 20 11.74 -15.99 20.36
C VAL A 20 13.15 -16.46 20.01
N SER A 21 13.29 -17.22 18.91
CA SER A 21 14.57 -17.77 18.46
C SER A 21 15.58 -16.69 18.05
N HIS A 22 15.11 -15.56 17.54
CA HIS A 22 15.96 -14.48 17.00
C HIS A 22 15.70 -13.13 17.72
N TRP A 23 15.36 -13.18 18.99
CA TRP A 23 14.99 -12.00 19.79
C TRP A 23 16.00 -10.85 19.69
N THR A 24 17.30 -11.16 19.79
CA THR A 24 18.37 -10.15 19.73
C THR A 24 18.47 -9.50 18.33
N PHE A 25 18.18 -10.23 17.28
CA PHE A 25 18.14 -9.68 15.92
C PHE A 25 16.96 -8.73 15.74
N PHE A 26 15.75 -9.17 16.10
CA PHE A 26 14.54 -8.34 15.93
C PHE A 26 14.52 -7.12 16.87
N GLY A 27 15.11 -7.23 18.06
CA GLY A 27 15.27 -6.08 18.95
C GLY A 27 16.15 -4.97 18.34
N LYS A 28 17.16 -5.34 17.51
CA LYS A 28 18.00 -4.38 16.80
C LYS A 28 17.41 -3.94 15.44
N ARG A 29 16.51 -4.73 14.88
CA ARG A 29 15.94 -4.59 13.53
C ARG A 29 14.41 -4.72 13.54
N PRO A 30 13.70 -3.81 14.24
CA PRO A 30 12.25 -3.88 14.40
C PRO A 30 11.49 -3.77 13.06
N GLU A 31 12.09 -3.15 12.04
CA GLU A 31 11.55 -3.08 10.69
C GLU A 31 11.30 -4.45 10.05
N TRP A 32 12.17 -5.42 10.32
CA TRP A 32 12.01 -6.79 9.82
C TRP A 32 10.88 -7.53 10.53
N MET A 33 10.77 -7.34 11.86
CA MET A 33 9.64 -7.89 12.63
C MET A 33 8.31 -7.35 12.08
N TYR A 34 8.23 -6.04 11.91
CA TYR A 34 7.07 -5.39 11.30
C TYR A 34 6.72 -5.99 9.93
N ALA A 35 7.71 -6.05 9.03
CA ALA A 35 7.49 -6.53 7.66
C ALA A 35 6.98 -7.98 7.63
N MET A 36 7.56 -8.87 8.44
CA MET A 36 7.14 -10.28 8.49
C MET A 36 5.70 -10.41 9.01
N VAL A 37 5.35 -9.68 10.09
CA VAL A 37 3.99 -9.72 10.66
C VAL A 37 2.98 -9.14 9.67
N SER A 38 3.29 -7.98 9.09
CA SER A 38 2.41 -7.29 8.14
C SER A 38 2.13 -8.16 6.91
N VAL A 39 3.18 -8.75 6.31
CA VAL A 39 3.02 -9.65 5.15
C VAL A 39 2.26 -10.91 5.53
N ALA A 40 2.57 -11.54 6.66
CA ALA A 40 1.88 -12.77 7.07
C ALA A 40 0.38 -12.53 7.32
N LEU A 41 0.02 -11.48 8.05
CA LEU A 41 -1.38 -11.12 8.31
C LEU A 41 -2.09 -10.67 7.03
N GLY A 42 -1.44 -9.85 6.21
CA GLY A 42 -1.98 -9.41 4.92
C GLY A 42 -2.21 -10.58 3.96
N MET A 43 -1.29 -11.56 3.92
CA MET A 43 -1.48 -12.78 3.13
C MET A 43 -2.67 -13.61 3.61
N VAL A 44 -2.87 -13.72 4.93
CA VAL A 44 -4.07 -14.40 5.46
C VAL A 44 -5.34 -13.69 4.98
N ILE A 45 -5.38 -12.36 5.01
CA ILE A 45 -6.53 -11.58 4.53
C ILE A 45 -6.76 -11.82 3.04
N ILE A 46 -5.71 -11.68 2.21
CA ILE A 46 -5.81 -11.86 0.75
C ILE A 46 -6.28 -13.28 0.40
N LEU A 47 -5.74 -14.31 1.07
CA LEU A 47 -6.09 -15.70 0.79
C LEU A 47 -7.47 -16.10 1.34
N SER A 48 -7.99 -15.37 2.33
CA SER A 48 -9.36 -15.58 2.85
C SER A 48 -10.41 -14.96 1.94
N ALA A 49 -10.08 -13.90 1.20
CA ALA A 49 -10.99 -13.11 0.40
C ALA A 49 -10.37 -12.82 -0.98
N HIS A 50 -9.75 -13.84 -1.60
CA HIS A 50 -8.94 -13.68 -2.80
C HIS A 50 -9.72 -13.24 -4.04
N HIS A 51 -11.00 -13.52 -4.11
CA HIS A 51 -11.86 -13.14 -5.24
C HIS A 51 -12.92 -12.09 -4.87
N SER A 52 -13.07 -11.74 -3.59
CA SER A 52 -14.06 -10.78 -3.12
C SER A 52 -13.49 -9.38 -2.95
N PHE A 53 -14.37 -8.39 -2.94
CA PHE A 53 -14.06 -6.98 -2.72
C PHE A 53 -14.75 -6.52 -1.44
N ASP A 54 -14.09 -6.74 -0.30
CA ASP A 54 -14.66 -6.53 1.03
C ASP A 54 -14.38 -5.13 1.59
N SER A 55 -13.39 -4.42 1.02
CA SER A 55 -13.10 -3.05 1.41
C SER A 55 -14.13 -2.07 0.84
N TRP A 56 -14.26 -0.92 1.48
CA TRP A 56 -15.15 0.15 1.03
C TRP A 56 -14.78 0.60 -0.39
N ASP A 57 -15.76 0.56 -1.32
CA ASP A 57 -15.60 0.91 -2.74
C ASP A 57 -14.48 0.14 -3.47
N GLU A 58 -14.08 -1.03 -2.96
CA GLU A 58 -12.95 -1.80 -3.50
C GLU A 58 -13.13 -2.16 -4.97
N GLN A 59 -14.37 -2.48 -5.39
CA GLN A 59 -14.68 -2.76 -6.80
C GLN A 59 -14.42 -1.54 -7.70
N ILE A 60 -14.69 -0.33 -7.22
CA ILE A 60 -14.42 0.91 -7.97
C ILE A 60 -12.90 1.11 -8.10
N HIS A 61 -12.17 0.93 -7.00
CA HIS A 61 -10.72 1.03 -6.98
C HIS A 61 -10.04 -0.04 -7.85
N TYR A 62 -10.57 -1.28 -7.82
CA TYR A 62 -10.13 -2.34 -8.70
C TYR A 62 -10.32 -1.97 -10.16
N ASN A 63 -11.51 -1.50 -10.57
CA ASN A 63 -11.80 -1.10 -11.95
C ASN A 63 -10.85 0.00 -12.45
N ILE A 64 -10.53 0.98 -11.59
CA ILE A 64 -9.55 2.02 -11.93
C ILE A 64 -8.16 1.39 -12.13
N ALA A 65 -7.69 0.59 -11.19
CA ALA A 65 -6.38 -0.05 -11.27
C ALA A 65 -6.30 -1.02 -12.45
N TYR A 66 -7.36 -1.78 -12.72
CA TYR A 66 -7.45 -2.70 -13.84
C TYR A 66 -7.39 -1.95 -15.19
N THR A 67 -8.15 -0.88 -15.37
CA THR A 67 -8.13 -0.07 -16.59
C THR A 67 -6.75 0.53 -16.83
N ASP A 68 -6.06 0.98 -15.77
CA ASP A 68 -4.74 1.60 -15.87
C ASP A 68 -3.59 0.58 -15.90
N SER A 69 -3.85 -0.71 -15.61
CA SER A 69 -2.82 -1.77 -15.60
C SER A 69 -2.35 -2.18 -17.00
N TRP A 70 -2.78 -1.46 -18.01
CA TRP A 70 -2.47 -1.75 -19.38
C TRP A 70 -1.27 -0.93 -19.90
N VAL A 71 -0.28 -1.60 -20.50
CA VAL A 71 0.92 -0.95 -21.08
C VAL A 71 1.15 -1.37 -22.54
N TRP A 72 0.75 -2.58 -22.94
CA TRP A 72 0.90 -3.18 -24.28
C TRP A 72 -0.20 -4.22 -24.52
N ASN A 73 -0.11 -5.02 -25.56
CA ASN A 73 -1.10 -6.08 -25.85
C ASN A 73 -1.24 -7.02 -24.65
N TYR A 74 -2.46 -7.23 -24.19
CA TYR A 74 -2.77 -7.95 -22.97
C TYR A 74 -4.10 -8.70 -23.10
N MET A 75 -4.31 -9.63 -22.19
CA MET A 75 -5.52 -10.39 -22.05
C MET A 75 -6.59 -9.59 -21.32
N GLU A 76 -7.80 -9.49 -21.87
CA GLU A 76 -9.00 -8.98 -21.18
C GLU A 76 -9.88 -10.13 -20.72
N TYR A 77 -10.39 -10.03 -19.50
CA TYR A 77 -11.39 -10.95 -19.00
C TYR A 77 -12.75 -10.66 -19.63
N SER A 78 -13.62 -11.70 -19.69
CA SER A 78 -14.92 -11.54 -20.31
C SER A 78 -15.79 -10.46 -19.65
N ASP A 79 -16.70 -9.86 -20.42
CA ASP A 79 -17.66 -8.89 -19.92
C ASP A 79 -18.51 -9.45 -18.77
N ALA A 80 -18.77 -10.77 -18.75
CA ALA A 80 -19.50 -11.43 -17.68
C ALA A 80 -18.75 -11.35 -16.35
N VAL A 81 -17.41 -11.56 -16.35
CA VAL A 81 -16.57 -11.38 -15.14
C VAL A 81 -16.55 -9.92 -14.72
N MET A 82 -16.32 -9.01 -15.66
CA MET A 82 -16.23 -7.58 -15.35
C MET A 82 -17.56 -7.01 -14.84
N SER A 83 -18.70 -7.43 -15.38
CA SER A 83 -20.03 -7.04 -14.88
C SER A 83 -20.27 -7.48 -13.42
N ASN A 84 -19.82 -8.67 -13.06
CA ASN A 84 -19.94 -9.15 -11.69
C ASN A 84 -19.00 -8.44 -10.73
N VAL A 85 -17.81 -8.07 -11.18
CA VAL A 85 -16.89 -7.23 -10.39
C VAL A 85 -17.55 -5.88 -10.05
N GLU A 86 -18.25 -5.26 -10.99
CA GLU A 86 -19.00 -4.00 -10.75
C GLU A 86 -20.11 -4.16 -9.73
N MET A 87 -20.75 -5.32 -9.67
CA MET A 87 -21.84 -5.62 -8.71
C MET A 87 -21.38 -6.16 -7.36
N ARG A 88 -20.07 -6.20 -7.09
CA ARG A 88 -19.43 -6.90 -5.96
C ARG A 88 -19.71 -8.41 -6.01
N VAL A 89 -18.68 -9.17 -6.32
CA VAL A 89 -18.72 -10.63 -6.16
C VAL A 89 -18.90 -10.93 -4.66
N PRO A 90 -20.01 -11.54 -4.25
CA PRO A 90 -20.25 -11.85 -2.84
C PRO A 90 -19.21 -12.84 -2.34
N THR A 91 -18.88 -12.76 -1.06
CA THR A 91 -18.25 -13.87 -0.34
C THR A 91 -19.27 -14.97 -0.19
N GLY A 92 -18.90 -16.22 -0.45
CA GLY A 92 -19.77 -17.34 -0.17
C GLY A 92 -19.99 -17.51 1.35
N ASP A 93 -21.22 -17.77 1.74
CA ASP A 93 -21.56 -18.04 3.15
C ASP A 93 -21.06 -19.43 3.60
N THR A 94 -20.81 -20.31 2.65
CA THR A 94 -20.31 -21.68 2.85
C THR A 94 -19.02 -21.92 2.06
N LEU A 95 -18.26 -22.94 2.45
CA LEU A 95 -17.06 -23.35 1.71
C LEU A 95 -17.38 -23.81 0.28
N GLU A 96 -18.55 -24.42 0.09
CA GLU A 96 -19.02 -24.90 -1.22
C GLU A 96 -19.34 -23.73 -2.15
N GLU A 97 -19.99 -22.68 -1.64
CA GLU A 97 -20.27 -21.46 -2.38
C GLU A 97 -18.98 -20.72 -2.76
N GLU A 98 -18.03 -20.60 -1.84
CA GLU A 98 -16.72 -20.03 -2.10
C GLU A 98 -15.99 -20.76 -3.22
N GLN A 99 -15.98 -22.09 -3.20
CA GLN A 99 -15.36 -22.91 -4.25
C GLN A 99 -16.08 -22.72 -5.59
N TRP A 100 -17.41 -22.74 -5.59
CA TRP A 100 -18.21 -22.53 -6.79
C TRP A 100 -17.97 -21.15 -7.41
N ILE A 101 -17.93 -20.07 -6.61
CA ILE A 101 -17.64 -18.71 -7.09
C ILE A 101 -16.24 -18.67 -7.70
N GLY A 102 -15.24 -19.25 -7.04
CA GLY A 102 -13.86 -19.30 -7.54
C GLY A 102 -13.74 -20.07 -8.86
N GLU A 103 -14.41 -21.22 -9.00
CA GLU A 103 -14.46 -22.01 -10.22
C GLU A 103 -15.17 -21.24 -11.34
N TRP A 104 -16.30 -20.61 -11.04
CA TRP A 104 -17.04 -19.82 -12.01
C TRP A 104 -16.23 -18.62 -12.55
N LEU A 105 -15.53 -17.89 -11.67
CA LEU A 105 -14.66 -16.79 -12.06
C LEU A 105 -13.49 -17.27 -12.93
N ASN A 106 -12.97 -18.48 -12.69
CA ASN A 106 -11.90 -19.05 -13.49
C ASN A 106 -12.40 -19.58 -14.85
N GLN A 107 -13.59 -20.18 -14.93
CA GLN A 107 -14.18 -20.64 -16.19
C GLN A 107 -14.49 -19.48 -17.16
N ALA A 108 -14.83 -18.32 -16.64
CA ALA A 108 -15.08 -17.14 -17.44
C ALA A 108 -13.82 -16.62 -18.20
N ASN A 109 -12.63 -17.18 -17.92
CA ASN A 109 -11.41 -16.89 -18.66
C ASN A 109 -11.36 -17.48 -20.08
N ASP A 110 -12.19 -18.48 -20.39
CA ASP A 110 -12.20 -19.15 -21.71
C ASP A 110 -12.63 -18.23 -22.87
N THR A 111 -13.13 -17.03 -22.55
CA THR A 111 -13.56 -16.03 -23.52
C THR A 111 -12.64 -14.81 -23.60
N VAL A 112 -11.38 -15.00 -23.31
CA VAL A 112 -10.38 -13.94 -23.28
C VAL A 112 -10.17 -13.34 -24.66
N VAL A 113 -10.33 -12.03 -24.75
CA VAL A 113 -10.05 -11.24 -25.95
C VAL A 113 -8.74 -10.51 -25.78
N LEU A 114 -7.86 -10.61 -26.79
CA LEU A 114 -6.68 -9.74 -26.87
C LEU A 114 -7.16 -8.32 -27.19
N SER A 115 -7.05 -7.41 -26.26
CA SER A 115 -7.40 -6.01 -26.46
C SER A 115 -6.17 -5.19 -26.86
N SER A 116 -6.38 -4.31 -27.85
CA SER A 116 -5.41 -3.29 -28.24
C SER A 116 -5.73 -1.91 -27.68
N GLN A 117 -6.74 -1.79 -26.83
CA GLN A 117 -7.13 -0.50 -26.29
C GLN A 117 -6.08 0.01 -25.29
N LYS A 118 -5.53 1.19 -25.58
CA LYS A 118 -4.59 1.86 -24.70
C LYS A 118 -5.30 2.39 -23.47
N GLY A 119 -5.00 1.84 -22.30
CA GLY A 119 -5.41 2.40 -21.02
C GLY A 119 -4.94 3.85 -20.87
N ARG A 120 -5.59 4.61 -20.04
CA ARG A 120 -5.20 6.00 -19.76
C ARG A 120 -4.20 5.99 -18.60
N PHE A 121 -2.96 5.58 -18.91
CA PHE A 121 -1.91 5.41 -17.92
C PHE A 121 -1.67 6.68 -17.09
N LEU A 122 -1.86 6.57 -15.78
CA LEU A 122 -1.46 7.53 -14.75
C LEU A 122 -2.09 8.94 -14.84
N ARG A 123 -3.41 9.05 -14.80
CA ARG A 123 -4.03 10.31 -14.42
C ARG A 123 -3.55 10.72 -13.01
N TYR A 124 -3.50 12.02 -12.76
CA TYR A 124 -2.95 12.60 -11.52
C TYR A 124 -3.46 11.89 -10.25
N GLY A 125 -4.78 11.71 -10.09
CA GLY A 125 -5.39 11.04 -8.93
C GLY A 125 -5.23 9.51 -8.89
N GLN A 126 -4.75 8.89 -9.98
CA GLN A 126 -4.65 7.42 -10.10
C GLN A 126 -3.27 6.88 -9.74
N ARG A 127 -2.29 7.75 -9.47
CA ARG A 127 -0.90 7.35 -9.17
C ARG A 127 -0.75 6.52 -7.91
N ALA A 128 -1.69 6.64 -6.96
CA ALA A 128 -1.70 5.82 -5.75
C ALA A 128 -2.04 4.34 -6.00
N TYR A 129 -2.59 4.01 -7.19
CA TYR A 129 -2.83 2.62 -7.58
C TYR A 129 -1.61 1.95 -8.22
N LEU A 130 -0.49 2.64 -8.36
CA LEU A 130 0.70 2.12 -9.04
C LEU A 130 1.13 0.71 -8.59
N PRO A 131 1.20 0.37 -7.28
CA PRO A 131 1.55 -0.99 -6.88
C PRO A 131 0.53 -2.03 -7.39
N GLN A 132 -0.75 -1.72 -7.30
CA GLN A 132 -1.85 -2.58 -7.75
C GLN A 132 -1.83 -2.74 -9.27
N ILE A 133 -1.61 -1.65 -10.00
CA ILE A 133 -1.46 -1.62 -11.46
C ILE A 133 -0.32 -2.54 -11.91
N LEU A 134 0.81 -2.53 -11.22
CA LEU A 134 1.94 -3.40 -11.54
C LEU A 134 1.59 -4.88 -11.34
N GLY A 135 0.92 -5.23 -10.24
CA GLY A 135 0.48 -6.60 -9.97
C GLY A 135 -0.54 -7.10 -10.99
N LEU A 136 -1.57 -6.29 -11.27
CA LEU A 136 -2.58 -6.60 -12.29
C LEU A 136 -1.96 -6.69 -13.68
N GLY A 137 -1.09 -5.74 -14.05
CA GLY A 137 -0.39 -5.73 -15.33
C GLY A 137 0.47 -6.97 -15.54
N LEU A 138 1.15 -7.44 -14.50
CA LEU A 138 1.93 -8.68 -14.55
C LEU A 138 1.01 -9.88 -14.82
N GLY A 139 -0.09 -10.03 -14.08
CA GLY A 139 -1.04 -11.13 -14.26
C GLY A 139 -1.64 -11.15 -15.67
N ARG A 140 -2.08 -9.99 -16.17
CA ARG A 140 -2.65 -9.82 -17.51
C ARG A 140 -1.65 -10.11 -18.62
N THR A 141 -0.40 -9.66 -18.47
CA THR A 141 0.67 -9.90 -19.45
C THR A 141 1.06 -11.37 -19.54
N LEU A 142 1.05 -12.07 -18.40
CA LEU A 142 1.36 -13.50 -18.33
C LEU A 142 0.16 -14.41 -18.69
N GLY A 143 -1.01 -13.84 -18.95
CA GLY A 143 -2.21 -14.62 -19.24
C GLY A 143 -2.72 -15.48 -18.09
N LEU A 144 -2.55 -14.98 -16.85
CA LEU A 144 -2.98 -15.71 -15.65
C LEU A 144 -4.50 -15.64 -15.46
N SER A 145 -5.03 -16.58 -14.68
CA SER A 145 -6.47 -16.58 -14.37
C SER A 145 -6.88 -15.30 -13.63
N TYR A 146 -8.17 -14.97 -13.69
CA TYR A 146 -8.72 -13.79 -13.02
C TYR A 146 -8.36 -13.76 -11.53
N VAL A 147 -8.59 -14.86 -10.81
CA VAL A 147 -8.33 -14.96 -9.37
C VAL A 147 -6.86 -14.70 -9.04
N VAL A 148 -5.94 -15.27 -9.83
CA VAL A 148 -4.48 -15.07 -9.64
C VAL A 148 -4.09 -13.64 -9.95
N THR A 149 -4.69 -13.02 -10.96
CA THR A 149 -4.42 -11.62 -11.33
C THR A 149 -4.89 -10.65 -10.24
N VAL A 150 -6.09 -10.86 -9.68
CA VAL A 150 -6.60 -10.09 -8.53
C VAL A 150 -5.68 -10.27 -7.32
N PHE A 151 -5.30 -11.51 -7.01
CA PHE A 151 -4.33 -11.80 -5.94
C PHE A 151 -3.03 -10.99 -6.12
N LEU A 152 -2.44 -10.98 -7.31
CA LEU A 152 -1.21 -10.22 -7.60
C LEU A 152 -1.41 -8.72 -7.37
N GLY A 153 -2.54 -8.15 -7.76
CA GLY A 153 -2.85 -6.74 -7.51
C GLY A 153 -2.85 -6.41 -6.01
N LYS A 154 -3.55 -7.19 -5.20
CA LYS A 154 -3.58 -7.04 -3.74
C LYS A 154 -2.20 -7.28 -3.12
N PHE A 155 -1.48 -8.32 -3.55
CA PHE A 155 -0.17 -8.68 -3.04
C PHE A 155 0.90 -7.62 -3.29
N PHE A 156 0.94 -7.04 -4.48
CA PHE A 156 1.86 -5.94 -4.79
C PHE A 156 1.57 -4.70 -3.95
N ASN A 157 0.28 -4.39 -3.69
CA ASN A 157 -0.11 -3.32 -2.80
C ASN A 157 0.41 -3.56 -1.37
N LEU A 158 0.17 -4.77 -0.84
CA LEU A 158 0.66 -5.20 0.48
C LEU A 158 2.17 -5.07 0.59
N LEU A 159 2.92 -5.62 -0.37
CA LEU A 159 4.38 -5.57 -0.37
C LEU A 159 4.92 -4.15 -0.41
N PHE A 160 4.39 -3.31 -1.30
CA PHE A 160 4.81 -1.92 -1.42
C PHE A 160 4.56 -1.14 -0.12
N CYS A 161 3.32 -1.18 0.40
CA CYS A 161 2.96 -0.43 1.60
C CYS A 161 3.76 -0.92 2.82
N THR A 162 3.91 -2.24 2.97
CA THR A 162 4.74 -2.82 4.03
C THR A 162 6.21 -2.37 3.91
N ALA A 163 6.79 -2.38 2.71
CA ALA A 163 8.17 -1.94 2.50
C ALA A 163 8.35 -0.45 2.84
N VAL A 164 7.41 0.42 2.44
CA VAL A 164 7.45 1.85 2.77
C VAL A 164 7.39 2.09 4.28
N VAL A 165 6.48 1.41 4.99
CA VAL A 165 6.40 1.54 6.46
C VAL A 165 7.62 0.91 7.15
N ALA A 166 8.15 -0.21 6.66
CA ALA A 166 9.41 -0.77 7.15
C ALA A 166 10.58 0.23 6.98
N CYS A 167 10.65 0.92 5.84
CA CYS A 167 11.60 2.03 5.64
C CYS A 167 11.37 3.17 6.64
N ALA A 168 10.11 3.53 6.92
CA ALA A 168 9.80 4.54 7.95
C ALA A 168 10.33 4.13 9.33
N ILE A 169 10.14 2.87 9.73
CA ILE A 169 10.65 2.32 10.99
C ILE A 169 12.18 2.29 10.99
N HIS A 170 12.80 1.84 9.89
CA HIS A 170 14.25 1.74 9.76
C HIS A 170 14.94 3.10 9.93
N PHE A 171 14.50 4.10 9.17
CA PHE A 171 15.12 5.43 9.12
C PHE A 171 14.69 6.36 10.27
N SER A 172 13.63 6.02 11.00
CA SER A 172 13.22 6.78 12.18
C SER A 172 14.22 6.61 13.32
N LYS A 173 14.60 7.71 13.96
CA LYS A 173 15.35 7.68 15.24
C LYS A 173 14.42 7.56 16.44
N TYR A 174 13.17 7.99 16.30
CA TYR A 174 12.17 8.09 17.38
C TYR A 174 10.86 7.42 16.99
N GLY A 175 10.15 6.88 17.97
CA GLY A 175 8.79 6.36 17.78
C GLY A 175 8.69 5.09 16.93
N LYS A 176 9.73 4.25 16.83
CA LYS A 176 9.69 2.99 16.06
C LYS A 176 8.55 2.08 16.48
N CYS A 177 8.34 1.90 17.80
CA CYS A 177 7.23 1.11 18.31
C CYS A 177 5.86 1.69 17.92
N THR A 178 5.71 3.01 17.99
CA THR A 178 4.47 3.68 17.56
C THR A 178 4.18 3.44 16.07
N LEU A 179 5.20 3.56 15.21
CA LEU A 179 5.07 3.26 13.78
C LEU A 179 4.69 1.79 13.55
N MET A 180 5.30 0.85 14.29
CA MET A 180 4.93 -0.57 14.23
C MET A 180 3.48 -0.78 14.65
N CYS A 181 3.06 -0.23 15.79
CA CYS A 181 1.69 -0.36 16.27
C CYS A 181 0.67 0.19 15.27
N VAL A 182 0.91 1.39 14.73
CA VAL A 182 0.02 2.01 13.73
C VAL A 182 0.01 1.20 12.44
N GLY A 183 1.17 0.74 11.96
CA GLY A 183 1.28 -0.06 10.75
C GLY A 183 0.67 -1.46 10.88
N LEU A 184 0.56 -2.01 12.09
CA LEU A 184 -0.05 -3.32 12.38
C LEU A 184 -1.50 -3.21 12.88
N LEU A 185 -2.10 -2.02 12.90
CA LEU A 185 -3.53 -1.92 13.17
C LEU A 185 -4.30 -2.78 12.16
N PRO A 186 -5.31 -3.56 12.60
CA PRO A 186 -6.08 -4.42 11.72
C PRO A 186 -6.60 -3.69 10.47
N THR A 187 -7.10 -2.46 10.63
CA THR A 187 -7.55 -1.62 9.52
C THR A 187 -6.41 -1.27 8.56
N THR A 188 -5.21 -0.98 9.06
CA THR A 188 -4.04 -0.65 8.21
C THR A 188 -3.63 -1.86 7.36
N VAL A 189 -3.50 -3.05 7.98
CA VAL A 189 -3.14 -4.29 7.28
C VAL A 189 -4.23 -4.67 6.28
N PHE A 190 -5.50 -4.51 6.63
CA PHE A 190 -6.64 -4.75 5.75
C PHE A 190 -6.59 -3.85 4.50
N LEU A 191 -6.37 -2.54 4.67
CA LEU A 191 -6.23 -1.61 3.54
C LEU A 191 -5.02 -1.95 2.66
N PHE A 192 -3.89 -2.36 3.26
CA PHE A 192 -2.71 -2.79 2.50
C PHE A 192 -2.97 -4.04 1.66
N SER A 193 -3.93 -4.87 2.08
CA SER A 193 -4.34 -6.12 1.44
C SER A 193 -5.52 -5.98 0.48
N SER A 194 -6.01 -4.76 0.24
CA SER A 194 -7.20 -4.47 -0.57
C SER A 194 -6.86 -3.54 -1.74
N PHE A 195 -7.77 -3.43 -2.70
CA PHE A 195 -7.68 -2.38 -3.72
C PHE A 195 -8.18 -1.06 -3.13
N THR A 196 -7.25 -0.15 -2.87
CA THR A 196 -7.56 1.20 -2.39
C THR A 196 -6.36 2.13 -2.59
N TYR A 197 -6.60 3.40 -2.82
CA TYR A 197 -5.55 4.41 -2.80
C TYR A 197 -5.12 4.80 -1.37
N ASP A 198 -5.98 4.55 -0.38
CA ASP A 198 -5.70 4.92 1.01
C ASP A 198 -4.48 4.19 1.58
N ALA A 199 -4.25 2.96 1.18
CA ALA A 199 -3.06 2.19 1.54
C ALA A 199 -1.76 2.95 1.18
N PHE A 200 -1.66 3.41 -0.05
CA PHE A 200 -0.52 4.16 -0.57
C PHE A 200 -0.34 5.49 0.18
N VAL A 201 -1.44 6.22 0.40
CA VAL A 201 -1.46 7.49 1.14
C VAL A 201 -0.94 7.29 2.57
N ILE A 202 -1.51 6.31 3.30
CA ILE A 202 -1.13 6.01 4.68
C ILE A 202 0.35 5.65 4.76
N ALA A 203 0.84 4.75 3.91
CA ALA A 203 2.23 4.31 3.94
C ALA A 203 3.20 5.47 3.71
N LEU A 204 2.96 6.31 2.70
CA LEU A 204 3.81 7.46 2.40
C LEU A 204 3.73 8.56 3.45
N LEU A 205 2.56 8.84 4.01
CA LEU A 205 2.42 9.77 5.12
C LEU A 205 3.17 9.27 6.37
N MET A 206 3.09 7.98 6.69
CA MET A 206 3.87 7.40 7.78
C MET A 206 5.36 7.60 7.57
N LEU A 207 5.88 7.36 6.36
CA LEU A 207 7.29 7.61 6.02
C LEU A 207 7.63 9.10 6.15
N GLY A 208 6.83 9.97 5.56
CA GLY A 208 7.07 11.41 5.57
C GLY A 208 7.08 11.98 6.98
N ILE A 209 6.07 11.66 7.80
CA ILE A 209 5.95 12.11 9.20
C ILE A 209 7.08 11.54 10.06
N ALA A 210 7.43 10.26 9.91
CA ALA A 210 8.52 9.65 10.67
C ALA A 210 9.87 10.33 10.42
N LEU A 211 10.17 10.68 9.17
CA LEU A 211 11.38 11.41 8.80
C LEU A 211 11.34 12.87 9.29
N PHE A 212 10.18 13.52 9.21
CA PHE A 212 9.96 14.85 9.77
C PHE A 212 10.21 14.86 11.28
N VAL A 213 9.61 13.94 12.05
CA VAL A 213 9.81 13.84 13.50
C VAL A 213 11.26 13.57 13.85
N THR A 214 11.94 12.71 13.08
CA THR A 214 13.35 12.43 13.24
C THR A 214 14.20 13.68 13.05
N GLU A 215 13.88 14.50 12.04
CA GLU A 215 14.56 15.75 11.77
C GLU A 215 14.27 16.82 12.84
N TYR A 216 12.99 16.92 13.24
CA TYR A 216 12.53 17.89 14.22
C TYR A 216 13.19 17.69 15.60
N LEU A 217 13.27 16.43 16.07
CA LEU A 217 13.81 16.08 17.38
C LEU A 217 15.32 15.90 17.41
N SER A 218 16.01 15.82 16.24
CA SER A 218 17.48 15.71 16.22
C SER A 218 18.11 16.99 16.76
N GLU A 219 19.30 16.92 17.34
CA GLU A 219 20.08 18.10 17.75
C GLU A 219 20.92 18.69 16.60
N GLU A 220 21.03 17.96 15.49
CA GLU A 220 21.82 18.32 14.33
C GLU A 220 21.13 19.38 13.46
N LYS A 221 21.91 20.08 12.61
CA LYS A 221 21.37 20.93 11.54
C LYS A 221 20.57 20.12 10.55
N ILE A 222 19.62 20.80 9.87
CA ILE A 222 18.70 20.18 8.91
C ILE A 222 19.46 19.37 7.86
N GLN A 223 19.11 18.08 7.75
CA GLN A 223 19.69 17.19 6.77
C GLN A 223 18.87 17.23 5.49
N THR A 224 19.41 17.89 4.46
CA THR A 224 18.70 18.15 3.21
C THR A 224 18.11 16.89 2.58
N LYS A 225 18.87 15.78 2.50
CA LYS A 225 18.40 14.53 1.90
C LYS A 225 17.19 13.95 2.64
N ARG A 226 17.26 13.86 3.98
CA ARG A 226 16.16 13.34 4.80
C ARG A 226 14.91 14.20 4.67
N THR A 227 15.09 15.51 4.74
CA THR A 227 14.00 16.49 4.62
C THR A 227 13.36 16.43 3.24
N MET A 228 14.15 16.33 2.17
CA MET A 228 13.60 16.19 0.81
C MET A 228 12.81 14.89 0.63
N VAL A 229 13.31 13.76 1.11
CA VAL A 229 12.59 12.48 1.05
C VAL A 229 11.29 12.56 1.84
N SER A 230 11.31 13.19 3.02
CA SER A 230 10.12 13.39 3.86
C SER A 230 9.06 14.24 3.15
N ILE A 231 9.46 15.40 2.60
CA ILE A 231 8.55 16.28 1.83
C ILE A 231 7.99 15.52 0.61
N LEU A 232 8.87 14.85 -0.15
CA LEU A 232 8.46 14.11 -1.34
C LEU A 232 7.45 13.01 -1.00
N ALA A 233 7.67 12.27 0.10
CA ALA A 233 6.75 11.23 0.54
C ALA A 233 5.37 11.83 0.89
N ILE A 234 5.31 12.97 1.59
CA ILE A 234 4.04 13.65 1.88
C ILE A 234 3.37 14.12 0.59
N VAL A 235 4.12 14.80 -0.29
CA VAL A 235 3.58 15.34 -1.56
C VAL A 235 3.01 14.22 -2.43
N VAL A 236 3.77 13.15 -2.65
CA VAL A 236 3.32 12.01 -3.47
C VAL A 236 2.15 11.29 -2.81
N GLY A 237 2.16 11.12 -1.49
CA GLY A 237 1.04 10.55 -0.74
C GLY A 237 -0.24 11.37 -0.86
N CYS A 238 -0.13 12.71 -0.95
CA CYS A 238 -1.28 13.61 -1.07
C CYS A 238 -1.89 13.67 -2.48
N PHE A 239 -1.25 13.15 -3.52
CA PHE A 239 -1.75 13.25 -4.90
C PHE A 239 -3.17 12.69 -5.08
N SER A 240 -3.52 11.63 -4.37
CA SER A 240 -4.86 11.04 -4.45
C SER A 240 -5.82 11.56 -3.37
N LYS A 241 -5.29 12.24 -2.34
CA LYS A 241 -6.09 12.73 -1.21
C LYS A 241 -5.54 14.07 -0.69
N ALA A 242 -5.92 15.15 -1.36
CA ALA A 242 -5.45 16.52 -1.08
C ALA A 242 -5.74 17.00 0.36
N VAL A 243 -6.69 16.40 1.06
CA VAL A 243 -7.01 16.73 2.46
C VAL A 243 -5.82 16.59 3.41
N TYR A 244 -4.79 15.84 3.04
CA TYR A 244 -3.57 15.67 3.84
C TYR A 244 -2.44 16.66 3.51
N ILE A 245 -2.59 17.52 2.50
CA ILE A 245 -1.61 18.58 2.16
C ILE A 245 -1.20 19.42 3.38
N PRO A 246 -2.11 19.76 4.34
CA PRO A 246 -1.74 20.50 5.53
C PRO A 246 -0.59 19.88 6.36
N PHE A 247 -0.29 18.59 6.22
CA PHE A 247 0.89 17.99 6.86
C PHE A 247 2.20 18.66 6.43
N LEU A 248 2.28 19.26 5.26
CA LEU A 248 3.44 20.06 4.85
C LEU A 248 3.65 21.30 5.73
N ALA A 249 2.59 21.83 6.34
CA ALA A 249 2.71 22.98 7.25
C ALA A 249 3.48 22.62 8.54
N LEU A 250 3.64 21.34 8.90
CA LEU A 250 4.48 20.90 10.02
C LEU A 250 5.90 21.43 9.88
N TYR A 251 6.43 21.63 8.66
CA TYR A 251 7.76 22.17 8.43
C TYR A 251 7.92 23.63 8.85
N TRP A 252 6.84 24.36 9.07
CA TRP A 252 6.93 25.71 9.67
C TRP A 252 7.27 25.68 11.15
N LEU A 253 7.01 24.56 11.82
CA LEU A 253 7.35 24.36 13.23
C LEU A 253 8.84 24.10 13.42
N MET A 254 9.62 23.88 12.33
CA MET A 254 11.05 23.63 12.43
C MET A 254 11.75 24.75 13.20
N PRO A 255 12.52 24.42 14.26
CA PRO A 255 13.22 25.37 15.11
C PRO A 255 14.27 26.18 14.31
N LYS A 256 14.56 27.40 14.75
CA LYS A 256 15.48 28.31 14.05
C LYS A 256 16.92 27.79 14.06
N ASP A 257 17.32 27.12 15.10
CA ASP A 257 18.63 26.52 15.34
C ASP A 257 18.94 25.36 14.37
N LYS A 258 17.94 24.78 13.73
CA LYS A 258 18.13 23.78 12.67
C LYS A 258 18.77 24.32 11.40
N PHE A 259 18.73 25.61 11.16
CA PHE A 259 19.23 26.23 9.94
C PHE A 259 20.59 26.84 10.15
N TYR A 260 21.46 26.81 9.12
CA TYR A 260 22.79 27.44 9.13
C TYR A 260 22.69 28.95 9.05
N SER A 261 21.64 29.51 8.46
CA SER A 261 21.45 30.95 8.31
C SER A 261 19.95 31.33 8.27
N ARG A 262 19.69 32.62 8.59
CA ARG A 262 18.32 33.18 8.47
C ARG A 262 17.84 33.16 7.01
N ARG A 263 18.72 33.30 6.02
CA ARG A 263 18.39 33.21 4.60
C ARG A 263 17.94 31.81 4.24
N GLN A 264 18.66 30.77 4.65
CA GLN A 264 18.27 29.37 4.43
C GLN A 264 16.90 29.07 5.01
N LYS A 265 16.64 29.49 6.27
CA LYS A 265 15.33 29.31 6.91
C LYS A 265 14.20 29.95 6.12
N ASN A 266 14.40 31.22 5.67
CA ASN A 266 13.36 31.94 4.94
C ASN A 266 13.09 31.32 3.57
N LEU A 267 14.14 30.91 2.83
CA LEU A 267 14.00 30.21 1.57
C LEU A 267 13.30 28.86 1.74
N PHE A 268 13.63 28.11 2.78
CA PHE A 268 12.97 26.85 3.11
C PHE A 268 11.48 27.05 3.37
N LYS A 269 11.10 28.01 4.23
CA LYS A 269 9.69 28.31 4.54
C LYS A 269 8.94 28.84 3.32
N ALA A 270 9.57 29.65 2.50
CA ALA A 270 9.00 30.11 1.22
C ALA A 270 8.76 28.93 0.27
N GLY A 271 9.70 27.98 0.17
CA GLY A 271 9.53 26.77 -0.63
C GLY A 271 8.35 25.91 -0.16
N ILE A 272 8.18 25.70 1.15
CA ILE A 272 7.02 25.00 1.71
C ILE A 272 5.72 25.74 1.40
N PHE A 273 5.72 27.08 1.51
CA PHE A 273 4.54 27.90 1.18
C PHE A 273 4.15 27.75 -0.29
N VAL A 274 5.12 27.80 -1.19
CA VAL A 274 4.88 27.60 -2.63
C VAL A 274 4.33 26.19 -2.89
N LEU A 275 4.86 25.16 -2.25
CA LEU A 275 4.34 23.79 -2.38
C LEU A 275 2.87 23.69 -1.90
N LEU A 276 2.53 24.35 -0.78
CA LEU A 276 1.15 24.36 -0.25
C LEU A 276 0.16 25.05 -1.19
N ILE A 277 0.62 26.01 -1.99
CA ILE A 277 -0.24 26.71 -2.97
C ILE A 277 -0.38 25.90 -4.27
N LEU A 278 0.70 25.20 -4.69
CA LEU A 278 0.73 24.49 -5.96
C LEU A 278 0.00 23.14 -5.91
N MET A 279 -0.22 22.60 -4.73
CA MET A 279 -0.92 21.33 -4.51
C MET A 279 -2.39 21.53 -4.15
#